data_7729d4bef03951af57c424c0b63242c6
#
_entry.id   7729d4bef03951af57c424c0b63242c6
#
_cell.length_a   1.000
_cell.length_b   1.000
_cell.length_c   1.000
_cell.angle_alpha   90.00
_cell.angle_beta   90.00
_cell.angle_gamma   90.00
#
_symmetry.space_group_name_H-M   'P 1'
#
loop_
_entity.id
_entity.type
_entity.pdbx_description
1 polymer ?
#
loop_
_entity_poly.entity_id
_entity_poly.type
_entity_poly.pdbx_seq_one_letter_code
_entity_poly.pdbx_strand_id
1 'polypeptide(L)'
;MLRHASLLSSACVLLFFIAATGHSQSINPDISVIPAFLLQTNDGEKLAEGRRVFSRPELSFQELEIAIQAYLNPFAKANVMLALPGPDIEGATLGLEEVYVTVLRGLPLDLNLKLGKYRVDYGKLNLMHPHAWPFVSQPLSQERFFGEEGLNDLGISASLLLPTGDIYSTLTVDLLRGSSIGEAVGMEDTTGSSPYYATSVRVMGFFPLGENSDLEVGLSGYTGIHDPYNRERFWYTNLDFKYKYRPDAYTSLVVQGEYLHNTRDASQDRDLNPFVDANGDPQRRSIGTSGMYLFADYQFMKLYSVGARFDWTESPYSAEDRAQGAALFFGYYPVEETLGLRLEYQHVKTELPGATQSVNTITLQALFSLGPHKAHPF
;
A
#
# COMPACT_ATOMS: atom_id res chain seq x y z
N MET A 1 5.07 54.20 8.23
CA MET A 1 3.67 53.83 8.35
C MET A 1 3.59 52.31 8.56
N LEU A 2 3.62 51.94 9.81
CA LEU A 2 3.48 50.59 10.34
C LEU A 2 2.00 50.34 10.63
N ARG A 3 1.52 49.15 10.30
CA ARG A 3 0.39 48.38 10.87
C ARG A 3 -0.36 47.63 9.78
N HIS A 4 -0.05 46.35 9.61
CA HIS A 4 -0.96 45.24 9.27
C HIS A 4 -0.14 43.96 9.10
N ALA A 5 0.40 43.45 10.20
CA ALA A 5 1.01 42.12 10.25
C ALA A 5 0.83 41.56 11.67
N SER A 6 -0.41 41.23 12.06
CA SER A 6 -0.65 40.56 13.34
C SER A 6 -2.08 40.00 13.49
N LEU A 7 -2.61 39.31 12.49
CA LEU A 7 -3.91 38.65 12.61
C LEU A 7 -3.95 37.20 12.11
N LEU A 8 -2.83 36.61 11.72
CA LEU A 8 -2.75 35.23 11.26
C LEU A 8 -2.10 34.23 12.25
N SER A 9 -1.65 34.72 13.41
CA SER A 9 -0.93 33.90 14.40
C SER A 9 -1.79 33.38 15.56
N SER A 10 -3.07 33.67 15.64
CA SER A 10 -3.91 33.30 16.80
C SER A 10 -4.99 32.27 16.53
N ALA A 11 -5.13 31.76 15.32
CA ALA A 11 -6.18 30.80 14.98
C ALA A 11 -5.80 29.32 15.14
N CYS A 12 -4.54 28.99 15.38
CA CYS A 12 -4.07 27.60 15.47
C CYS A 12 -3.96 27.00 16.87
N VAL A 13 -4.32 27.69 17.95
CA VAL A 13 -4.10 27.20 19.33
C VAL A 13 -5.39 26.89 20.10
N LEU A 14 -6.56 26.96 19.49
CA LEU A 14 -7.83 26.81 20.23
C LEU A 14 -8.56 25.48 20.02
N LEU A 15 -7.88 24.40 19.67
CA LEU A 15 -8.53 23.09 19.39
C LEU A 15 -8.26 21.99 20.43
N PHE A 16 -7.63 22.27 21.58
CA PHE A 16 -7.34 21.21 22.55
C PHE A 16 -7.64 21.57 23.99
N PHE A 17 -8.88 21.96 24.34
CA PHE A 17 -9.36 21.83 25.73
C PHE A 17 -10.88 21.66 25.78
N ILE A 18 -11.37 20.53 25.32
CA ILE A 18 -12.60 19.99 25.92
C ILE A 18 -12.12 19.03 27.02
N ALA A 19 -11.92 19.55 28.21
CA ALA A 19 -11.77 18.73 29.40
C ALA A 19 -13.14 18.09 29.68
N ALA A 20 -13.41 16.95 29.05
CA ALA A 20 -14.43 16.05 29.52
C ALA A 20 -13.94 15.51 30.86
N THR A 21 -14.62 15.86 31.96
CA THR A 21 -14.54 15.13 33.22
C THR A 21 -15.17 13.76 33.01
N GLY A 22 -14.47 12.92 32.25
CA GLY A 22 -14.82 11.53 32.01
C GLY A 22 -14.23 10.70 33.12
N HIS A 23 -15.05 9.92 33.76
CA HIS A 23 -14.60 8.79 34.58
C HIS A 23 -13.65 7.97 33.72
N SER A 24 -12.49 7.62 34.26
CA SER A 24 -11.52 6.74 33.61
C SER A 24 -12.21 5.40 33.31
N GLN A 25 -12.78 5.27 32.12
CA GLN A 25 -13.09 3.95 31.58
C GLN A 25 -11.75 3.26 31.33
N SER A 26 -11.57 2.07 31.88
CA SER A 26 -10.40 1.27 31.52
C SER A 26 -10.46 1.04 30.01
N ILE A 27 -9.53 1.64 29.27
CA ILE A 27 -9.36 1.39 27.85
C ILE A 27 -8.86 -0.05 27.76
N ASN A 28 -9.69 -0.94 27.25
CA ASN A 28 -9.29 -2.31 26.95
C ASN A 28 -9.02 -2.38 25.45
N PRO A 29 -7.74 -2.33 25.01
CA PRO A 29 -7.41 -2.37 23.59
C PRO A 29 -7.70 -3.75 23.02
N ASP A 30 -8.18 -3.79 21.79
CA ASP A 30 -8.18 -4.99 20.97
C ASP A 30 -6.73 -5.22 20.51
N ILE A 31 -6.23 -6.43 20.73
CA ILE A 31 -4.87 -6.82 20.33
C ILE A 31 -5.00 -8.05 19.45
N SER A 32 -4.42 -7.99 18.25
CA SER A 32 -4.26 -9.14 17.36
C SER A 32 -2.80 -9.36 17.00
N VAL A 33 -2.46 -10.64 16.77
CA VAL A 33 -1.12 -11.06 16.34
C VAL A 33 -1.28 -11.99 15.16
N ILE A 34 -0.65 -11.66 14.04
CA ILE A 34 -0.81 -12.37 12.77
C ILE A 34 0.57 -12.76 12.23
N PRO A 35 1.07 -13.95 12.56
CA PRO A 35 2.27 -14.51 11.93
C PRO A 35 1.95 -15.15 10.58
N ALA A 36 2.83 -14.97 9.62
CA ALA A 36 2.80 -15.58 8.30
C ALA A 36 4.12 -16.32 8.02
N PHE A 37 4.00 -17.59 7.64
CA PHE A 37 5.13 -18.44 7.29
C PHE A 37 5.06 -18.82 5.81
N LEU A 38 6.23 -18.90 5.18
CA LEU A 38 6.37 -19.28 3.78
C LEU A 38 7.22 -20.55 3.65
N LEU A 39 6.80 -21.43 2.76
CA LEU A 39 7.65 -22.47 2.18
C LEU A 39 7.74 -22.19 0.69
N GLN A 40 8.92 -21.75 0.23
CA GLN A 40 9.10 -21.23 -1.12
C GLN A 40 10.21 -21.95 -1.88
N THR A 41 10.01 -22.11 -3.18
CA THR A 41 11.04 -22.58 -4.12
C THR A 41 10.91 -21.83 -5.44
N ASN A 42 12.03 -21.60 -6.12
CA ASN A 42 12.06 -20.96 -7.42
C ASN A 42 13.14 -21.57 -8.35
N ASP A 43 13.05 -21.27 -9.64
CA ASP A 43 13.96 -21.73 -10.68
C ASP A 43 14.90 -20.62 -11.20
N GLY A 44 15.08 -19.55 -10.41
CA GLY A 44 15.93 -18.40 -10.79
C GLY A 44 17.40 -18.74 -10.93
N GLU A 45 17.90 -19.76 -10.22
CA GLU A 45 19.26 -20.25 -10.35
C GLU A 45 19.43 -21.15 -11.59
N LYS A 46 20.50 -20.92 -12.33
CA LYS A 46 20.89 -21.77 -13.47
C LYS A 46 22.00 -22.71 -13.02
N LEU A 47 21.83 -23.99 -13.28
CA LEU A 47 22.96 -24.93 -13.23
C LEU A 47 24.03 -24.54 -14.28
N ALA A 48 25.28 -25.00 -14.05
CA ALA A 48 26.42 -24.75 -14.93
C ALA A 48 26.16 -25.12 -16.40
N GLU A 49 25.23 -26.04 -16.66
CA GLU A 49 24.80 -26.49 -18.00
C GLU A 49 23.68 -25.59 -18.62
N GLY A 50 23.31 -24.48 -18.00
CA GLY A 50 22.25 -23.58 -18.46
C GLY A 50 20.83 -24.09 -18.25
N ARG A 51 20.62 -25.24 -17.65
CA ARG A 51 19.31 -25.82 -17.32
C ARG A 51 18.78 -25.18 -16.04
N ARG A 52 17.53 -24.72 -16.06
CA ARG A 52 16.81 -24.26 -14.87
C ARG A 52 16.31 -25.44 -14.06
N VAL A 53 16.47 -25.36 -12.75
CA VAL A 53 15.90 -26.29 -11.78
C VAL A 53 15.36 -25.51 -10.60
N PHE A 54 14.31 -26.03 -10.00
CA PHE A 54 13.81 -25.46 -8.75
C PHE A 54 14.85 -25.68 -7.65
N SER A 55 15.08 -24.64 -6.87
CA SER A 55 15.91 -24.69 -5.65
C SER A 55 15.29 -25.64 -4.61
N ARG A 56 16.08 -25.98 -3.60
CA ARG A 56 15.51 -26.64 -2.42
C ARG A 56 14.46 -25.73 -1.79
N PRO A 57 13.25 -26.24 -1.43
CA PRO A 57 12.27 -25.43 -0.72
C PRO A 57 12.84 -24.85 0.57
N GLU A 58 12.69 -23.56 0.76
CA GLU A 58 13.13 -22.82 1.92
C GLU A 58 11.93 -22.46 2.78
N LEU A 59 12.02 -22.78 4.07
CA LEU A 59 11.05 -22.33 5.06
C LEU A 59 11.54 -21.00 5.61
N SER A 60 10.74 -19.96 5.43
CA SER A 60 11.03 -18.63 5.92
C SER A 60 9.83 -18.07 6.69
N PHE A 61 10.11 -17.03 7.41
CA PHE A 61 9.10 -16.22 8.07
C PHE A 61 8.83 -15.00 7.19
N GLN A 62 7.58 -14.74 6.86
CA GLN A 62 7.24 -13.57 6.06
C GLN A 62 7.15 -12.34 6.95
N GLU A 63 6.32 -12.41 7.97
CA GLU A 63 6.00 -11.28 8.83
C GLU A 63 5.29 -11.74 10.10
N LEU A 64 5.50 -11.04 11.20
CA LEU A 64 4.63 -11.06 12.38
C LEU A 64 4.05 -9.66 12.56
N GLU A 65 2.78 -9.49 12.30
CA GLU A 65 2.07 -8.25 12.58
C GLU A 65 1.44 -8.27 13.98
N ILE A 66 1.58 -7.18 14.71
CA ILE A 66 0.91 -6.94 15.99
C ILE A 66 0.09 -5.68 15.87
N ALA A 67 -1.23 -5.81 15.86
CA ALA A 67 -2.13 -4.68 15.82
C ALA A 67 -2.75 -4.42 17.19
N ILE A 68 -2.72 -3.17 17.62
CA ILE A 68 -3.32 -2.67 18.86
C ILE A 68 -4.25 -1.53 18.51
N GLN A 69 -5.51 -1.64 18.84
CA GLN A 69 -6.49 -0.60 18.56
C GLN A 69 -7.41 -0.35 19.76
N ALA A 70 -7.77 0.90 19.96
CA ALA A 70 -8.70 1.27 21.04
C ALA A 70 -9.46 2.55 20.70
N TYR A 71 -10.71 2.64 21.16
CA TYR A 71 -11.39 3.92 21.25
C TYR A 71 -10.86 4.68 22.46
N LEU A 72 -10.24 5.84 22.22
CA LEU A 72 -9.79 6.74 23.27
C LEU A 72 -10.96 7.41 23.99
N ASN A 73 -12.01 7.67 23.23
CA ASN A 73 -13.29 8.20 23.65
C ASN A 73 -14.32 7.95 22.51
N PRO A 74 -15.61 8.33 22.66
CA PRO A 74 -16.61 8.13 21.61
C PRO A 74 -16.32 8.86 20.27
N PHE A 75 -15.38 9.79 20.24
CA PHE A 75 -15.06 10.62 19.08
C PHE A 75 -13.73 10.23 18.41
N ALA A 76 -12.85 9.51 19.08
CA ALA A 76 -11.51 9.23 18.58
C ALA A 76 -11.08 7.78 18.83
N LYS A 77 -10.37 7.21 17.85
CA LYS A 77 -9.77 5.87 17.87
C LYS A 77 -8.28 5.96 17.61
N ALA A 78 -7.49 5.22 18.39
CA ALA A 78 -6.06 5.03 18.15
C ALA A 78 -5.78 3.65 17.53
N ASN A 79 -4.78 3.61 16.66
CA ASN A 79 -4.27 2.38 16.05
C ASN A 79 -2.75 2.40 16.12
N VAL A 80 -2.16 1.26 16.49
CA VAL A 80 -0.72 1.02 16.46
C VAL A 80 -0.51 -0.32 15.78
N MET A 81 0.38 -0.37 14.82
CA MET A 81 0.73 -1.56 14.06
C MET A 81 2.24 -1.72 14.05
N LEU A 82 2.68 -2.83 14.57
CA LEU A 82 4.08 -3.20 14.66
C LEU A 82 4.29 -4.44 13.80
N ALA A 83 5.34 -4.45 13.01
CA ALA A 83 5.74 -5.62 12.25
C ALA A 83 7.14 -6.08 12.62
N LEU A 84 7.30 -7.38 12.63
CA LEU A 84 8.60 -8.03 12.63
C LEU A 84 8.76 -8.65 11.24
N PRO A 85 9.54 -8.02 10.33
CA PRO A 85 9.70 -8.53 8.98
C PRO A 85 10.59 -9.78 8.96
N GLY A 86 10.34 -10.68 7.96
CA GLY A 86 11.19 -11.82 7.67
C GLY A 86 12.45 -11.45 6.84
N PRO A 87 13.23 -12.42 6.35
CA PRO A 87 13.07 -13.86 6.50
C PRO A 87 13.68 -14.45 7.80
N ASP A 88 14.57 -13.71 8.46
CA ASP A 88 15.30 -14.20 9.63
C ASP A 88 14.69 -13.63 10.92
N ILE A 89 14.15 -14.50 11.74
CA ILE A 89 13.65 -14.12 13.08
C ILE A 89 14.83 -13.74 14.01
N GLU A 90 16.00 -14.36 13.82
CA GLU A 90 17.21 -14.08 14.60
C GLU A 90 17.81 -12.73 14.16
N GLY A 91 17.67 -11.73 15.01
CA GLY A 91 18.16 -10.37 14.74
C GLY A 91 17.16 -9.43 14.07
N ALA A 92 15.95 -9.89 13.80
CA ALA A 92 14.88 -9.03 13.28
C ALA A 92 14.54 -7.92 14.28
N THR A 93 14.34 -6.72 13.78
CA THR A 93 13.96 -5.56 14.58
C THR A 93 12.49 -5.29 14.42
N LEU A 94 11.77 -5.13 15.53
CA LEU A 94 10.37 -4.74 15.52
C LEU A 94 10.22 -3.33 14.93
N GLY A 95 9.60 -3.23 13.75
CA GLY A 95 9.33 -2.00 13.06
C GLY A 95 8.00 -1.39 13.48
N LEU A 96 7.90 -0.05 13.45
CA LEU A 96 6.65 0.67 13.60
C LEU A 96 6.07 0.94 12.21
N GLU A 97 5.09 0.12 11.80
CA GLU A 97 4.43 0.31 10.51
C GLU A 97 3.42 1.46 10.54
N GLU A 98 2.47 1.40 11.46
CA GLU A 98 1.47 2.44 11.59
C GLU A 98 1.30 2.87 13.05
N VAL A 99 1.14 4.16 13.28
CA VAL A 99 0.72 4.73 14.55
C VAL A 99 -0.05 6.01 14.28
N TYR A 100 -1.35 5.96 14.48
CA TYR A 100 -2.21 7.11 14.23
C TYR A 100 -3.44 7.16 15.13
N VAL A 101 -3.98 8.37 15.24
CA VAL A 101 -5.27 8.65 15.86
C VAL A 101 -6.21 9.15 14.78
N THR A 102 -7.45 8.65 14.78
CA THR A 102 -8.53 9.15 13.92
C THR A 102 -9.62 9.78 14.76
N VAL A 103 -9.94 11.05 14.49
CA VAL A 103 -11.13 11.72 14.99
C VAL A 103 -12.28 11.40 14.04
N LEU A 104 -13.25 10.63 14.55
CA LEU A 104 -14.33 10.06 13.75
C LEU A 104 -15.60 10.92 13.74
N ARG A 105 -15.76 11.80 14.72
CA ARG A 105 -16.99 12.58 14.94
C ARG A 105 -16.68 13.91 15.61
N GLY A 106 -17.61 14.85 15.48
CA GLY A 106 -17.53 16.14 16.19
C GLY A 106 -16.84 17.23 15.41
N LEU A 107 -16.35 16.95 14.21
CA LEU A 107 -15.82 17.96 13.30
C LEU A 107 -16.90 18.46 12.32
N PRO A 108 -16.82 19.69 11.83
CA PRO A 108 -17.74 20.21 10.83
C PRO A 108 -17.77 19.32 9.57
N LEU A 109 -18.91 19.25 8.88
CA LEU A 109 -19.11 18.48 7.64
C LEU A 109 -18.91 16.96 7.80
N ASP A 110 -19.02 16.44 9.03
CA ASP A 110 -18.72 15.04 9.36
C ASP A 110 -17.31 14.60 8.87
N LEU A 111 -16.38 15.53 8.91
CA LEU A 111 -14.99 15.31 8.52
C LEU A 111 -14.35 14.28 9.47
N ASN A 112 -13.68 13.28 8.90
CA ASN A 112 -12.76 12.43 9.64
C ASN A 112 -11.34 13.01 9.50
N LEU A 113 -10.63 13.10 10.62
CA LEU A 113 -9.25 13.59 10.63
C LEU A 113 -8.34 12.50 11.20
N LYS A 114 -7.31 12.09 10.46
CA LYS A 114 -6.30 11.13 10.88
C LYS A 114 -4.95 11.85 11.03
N LEU A 115 -4.21 11.55 12.09
CA LEU A 115 -2.89 12.12 12.37
C LEU A 115 -1.94 11.02 12.82
N GLY A 116 -0.78 10.90 12.20
CA GLY A 116 0.26 9.94 12.54
C GLY A 116 0.94 9.35 11.32
N LYS A 117 1.62 8.20 11.49
CA LYS A 117 2.15 7.36 10.40
C LYS A 117 1.07 6.34 10.02
N TYR A 118 0.72 6.28 8.74
CA TYR A 118 -0.35 5.40 8.24
C TYR A 118 -0.16 5.08 6.76
N ARG A 119 -0.75 3.96 6.32
CA ARG A 119 -0.91 3.65 4.90
C ARG A 119 -1.86 4.65 4.28
N VAL A 120 -1.36 5.37 3.28
CA VAL A 120 -2.08 6.46 2.60
C VAL A 120 -3.24 5.89 1.80
N ASP A 121 -4.38 6.57 1.81
CA ASP A 121 -5.53 6.22 0.97
C ASP A 121 -5.23 6.56 -0.50
N TYR A 122 -4.45 5.68 -1.15
CA TYR A 122 -3.99 5.80 -2.52
C TYR A 122 -4.12 4.45 -3.23
N GLY A 123 -4.97 4.39 -4.26
CA GLY A 123 -5.37 3.10 -4.83
C GLY A 123 -6.17 2.24 -3.84
N LYS A 124 -6.49 1.03 -4.21
CA LYS A 124 -7.28 0.12 -3.38
C LYS A 124 -6.40 -0.81 -2.54
N LEU A 125 -5.29 -1.31 -3.12
CA LEU A 125 -4.47 -2.32 -2.47
C LEU A 125 -3.63 -1.74 -1.33
N ASN A 126 -3.20 -0.48 -1.44
CA ASN A 126 -2.32 0.15 -0.46
C ASN A 126 -2.88 0.18 0.97
N LEU A 127 -4.21 0.19 1.12
CA LEU A 127 -4.87 0.14 2.43
C LEU A 127 -4.90 -1.25 3.06
N MET A 128 -4.52 -2.29 2.30
CA MET A 128 -4.58 -3.68 2.74
C MET A 128 -3.18 -4.19 3.09
N HIS A 129 -3.04 -4.77 4.28
CA HIS A 129 -1.80 -5.47 4.64
C HIS A 129 -1.68 -6.79 3.87
N PRO A 130 -0.46 -7.32 3.68
CA PRO A 130 -0.21 -8.53 2.87
C PRO A 130 -1.02 -9.76 3.31
N HIS A 131 -1.25 -9.92 4.60
CA HIS A 131 -2.06 -11.02 5.13
C HIS A 131 -3.53 -10.98 4.67
N ALA A 132 -4.04 -9.81 4.27
CA ALA A 132 -5.41 -9.60 3.80
C ALA A 132 -5.59 -9.81 2.28
N TRP A 133 -4.53 -9.97 1.51
CA TRP A 133 -4.62 -10.25 0.07
C TRP A 133 -5.08 -11.70 -0.17
N PRO A 134 -5.76 -12.00 -1.28
CA PRO A 134 -6.12 -13.38 -1.62
C PRO A 134 -4.92 -14.20 -2.17
N PHE A 135 -3.84 -13.54 -2.56
CA PHE A 135 -2.60 -14.08 -3.09
C PHE A 135 -1.43 -13.85 -2.11
N VAL A 136 -0.26 -14.41 -2.39
CA VAL A 136 0.92 -14.35 -1.49
C VAL A 136 1.88 -13.26 -1.90
N SER A 137 2.28 -13.20 -3.18
CA SER A 137 3.25 -12.25 -3.67
C SER A 137 2.63 -10.86 -3.90
N GLN A 138 3.39 -9.81 -3.61
CA GLN A 138 2.98 -8.43 -3.90
C GLN A 138 2.86 -8.21 -5.42
N PRO A 139 1.86 -7.44 -5.90
CA PRO A 139 1.81 -7.03 -7.30
C PRO A 139 3.04 -6.23 -7.70
N LEU A 140 3.63 -6.57 -8.85
CA LEU A 140 4.90 -6.01 -9.32
C LEU A 140 4.88 -4.48 -9.43
N SER A 141 3.74 -3.89 -9.79
CA SER A 141 3.61 -2.43 -9.85
C SER A 141 3.68 -1.78 -8.48
N GLN A 142 3.05 -2.37 -7.47
CA GLN A 142 3.07 -1.85 -6.10
C GLN A 142 4.47 -1.95 -5.50
N GLU A 143 5.13 -3.10 -5.66
CA GLU A 143 6.48 -3.34 -5.19
C GLU A 143 7.49 -2.36 -5.81
N ARG A 144 7.46 -2.19 -7.15
CA ARG A 144 8.42 -1.33 -7.86
C ARG A 144 8.24 0.16 -7.60
N PHE A 145 6.99 0.63 -7.42
CA PHE A 145 6.70 2.05 -7.26
C PHE A 145 6.69 2.52 -5.81
N PHE A 146 6.38 1.64 -4.85
CA PHE A 146 6.21 2.01 -3.44
C PHE A 146 7.01 1.13 -2.47
N GLY A 147 7.74 0.12 -2.95
CA GLY A 147 8.47 -0.83 -2.11
C GLY A 147 7.58 -1.85 -1.40
N GLU A 148 8.17 -2.61 -0.49
CA GLU A 148 7.49 -3.69 0.24
C GLU A 148 6.39 -3.18 1.17
N GLU A 149 6.61 -2.04 1.83
CA GLU A 149 5.65 -1.46 2.77
C GLU A 149 4.51 -0.66 2.08
N GLY A 150 4.59 -0.44 0.76
CA GLY A 150 3.65 0.41 0.04
C GLY A 150 3.80 1.89 0.37
N LEU A 151 2.80 2.70 0.02
CA LEU A 151 2.79 4.13 0.34
C LEU A 151 2.34 4.34 1.79
N ASN A 152 3.31 4.44 2.70
CA ASN A 152 3.14 4.57 4.13
C ASN A 152 3.96 5.77 4.64
N ASP A 153 3.32 6.78 5.23
CA ASP A 153 4.02 8.01 5.60
C ASP A 153 3.41 8.68 6.85
N LEU A 154 4.21 9.54 7.45
CA LEU A 154 3.77 10.41 8.55
C LEU A 154 3.03 11.63 7.98
N GLY A 155 1.81 11.88 8.46
CA GLY A 155 1.03 12.98 7.93
C GLY A 155 -0.28 13.27 8.64
N ILE A 156 -1.07 14.09 7.97
CA ILE A 156 -2.44 14.43 8.33
C ILE A 156 -3.33 14.08 7.15
N SER A 157 -4.38 13.30 7.41
CA SER A 157 -5.42 12.95 6.43
C SER A 157 -6.74 13.54 6.83
N ALA A 158 -7.43 14.13 5.88
CA ALA A 158 -8.79 14.64 6.04
C ALA A 158 -9.69 13.93 5.01
N SER A 159 -10.73 13.24 5.48
CA SER A 159 -11.68 12.58 4.59
C SER A 159 -13.10 12.98 4.90
N LEU A 160 -13.91 13.14 3.87
CA LEU A 160 -15.31 13.53 3.98
C LEU A 160 -16.19 12.74 3.00
N LEU A 161 -17.41 12.52 3.41
CA LEU A 161 -18.45 11.95 2.58
C LEU A 161 -18.99 13.04 1.65
N LEU A 162 -19.01 12.76 0.33
CA LEU A 162 -19.56 13.69 -0.66
C LEU A 162 -21.07 13.54 -0.74
N PRO A 163 -21.83 14.64 -0.95
CA PRO A 163 -23.28 14.62 -1.05
C PRO A 163 -23.75 14.16 -2.45
N THR A 164 -23.47 12.92 -2.81
CA THR A 164 -23.72 12.34 -4.14
C THR A 164 -25.03 11.54 -4.24
N GLY A 165 -25.95 11.73 -3.27
CA GLY A 165 -27.25 11.06 -3.25
C GLY A 165 -27.12 9.58 -2.87
N ASP A 166 -27.58 8.68 -3.73
CA ASP A 166 -27.59 7.24 -3.47
C ASP A 166 -26.23 6.57 -3.66
N ILE A 167 -25.24 7.30 -4.17
CA ILE A 167 -23.88 6.80 -4.37
C ILE A 167 -23.05 7.18 -3.16
N TYR A 168 -22.49 6.19 -2.46
CA TYR A 168 -21.51 6.46 -1.42
C TYR A 168 -20.20 6.92 -2.07
N SER A 169 -19.80 8.16 -1.84
CA SER A 169 -18.56 8.72 -2.40
C SER A 169 -17.77 9.46 -1.34
N THR A 170 -16.47 9.30 -1.36
CA THR A 170 -15.56 9.96 -0.42
C THR A 170 -14.49 10.77 -1.15
N LEU A 171 -14.08 11.86 -0.51
CA LEU A 171 -12.89 12.61 -0.86
C LEU A 171 -11.91 12.53 0.31
N THR A 172 -10.70 12.07 0.05
CA THR A 172 -9.59 12.05 1.02
C THR A 172 -8.47 12.96 0.52
N VAL A 173 -7.92 13.78 1.40
CA VAL A 173 -6.76 14.63 1.13
C VAL A 173 -5.75 14.44 2.24
N ASP A 174 -4.50 14.15 1.87
CA ASP A 174 -3.39 13.95 2.78
C ASP A 174 -2.31 15.00 2.59
N LEU A 175 -1.76 15.48 3.69
CA LEU A 175 -0.51 16.22 3.75
C LEU A 175 0.52 15.35 4.46
N LEU A 176 1.55 14.93 3.73
CA LEU A 176 2.49 13.90 4.11
C LEU A 176 3.90 14.47 4.25
N ARG A 177 4.72 13.81 5.05
CA ARG A 177 6.14 14.15 5.18
C ARG A 177 6.89 14.03 3.85
N GLY A 178 6.50 13.07 2.97
CA GLY A 178 7.09 12.86 1.66
C GLY A 178 8.31 11.95 1.67
N SER A 179 8.48 11.11 2.69
CA SER A 179 9.62 10.21 2.82
C SER A 179 9.48 8.90 2.03
N SER A 180 8.27 8.41 1.82
CA SER A 180 8.02 7.06 1.27
C SER A 180 8.53 6.84 -0.15
N ILE A 181 8.65 7.87 -0.98
CA ILE A 181 9.15 7.71 -2.36
C ILE A 181 10.67 7.62 -2.41
N GLY A 182 11.37 8.23 -1.48
CA GLY A 182 12.83 8.13 -1.39
C GLY A 182 13.30 6.69 -1.32
N GLU A 183 12.66 5.89 -0.49
CA GLU A 183 12.96 4.46 -0.31
C GLU A 183 12.67 3.64 -1.58
N ALA A 184 11.52 3.82 -2.20
CA ALA A 184 11.12 3.09 -3.40
C ALA A 184 12.02 3.40 -4.62
N VAL A 185 12.56 4.61 -4.70
CA VAL A 185 13.48 5.01 -5.78
C VAL A 185 14.96 4.84 -5.41
N GLY A 186 15.27 4.16 -4.28
CA GLY A 186 16.67 3.90 -3.87
C GLY A 186 17.48 5.16 -3.56
N MET A 187 16.81 6.28 -3.38
CA MET A 187 17.39 7.48 -2.79
C MET A 187 17.25 7.34 -1.28
N GLU A 188 18.21 6.70 -0.64
CA GLU A 188 18.32 6.79 0.80
C GLU A 188 18.36 8.27 1.17
N ASP A 189 17.34 8.74 1.85
CA ASP A 189 17.38 10.04 2.50
C ASP A 189 18.44 9.97 3.60
N THR A 190 19.67 10.23 3.22
CA THR A 190 20.83 10.25 4.13
C THR A 190 20.70 11.34 5.20
N THR A 191 19.67 12.18 5.13
CA THR A 191 19.43 13.29 6.05
C THR A 191 18.17 13.16 6.91
N GLY A 192 17.30 12.15 6.65
CA GLY A 192 16.15 11.83 7.51
C GLY A 192 14.99 12.82 7.49
N SER A 193 15.03 13.87 6.67
CA SER A 193 13.89 14.80 6.52
C SER A 193 13.95 15.60 5.23
N SER A 194 13.10 15.24 4.27
CA SER A 194 12.80 16.16 3.18
C SER A 194 12.21 17.46 3.76
N PRO A 195 12.71 18.65 3.39
CA PRO A 195 12.10 19.91 3.80
C PRO A 195 10.76 20.19 3.07
N TYR A 196 10.34 19.30 2.21
CA TYR A 196 9.16 19.44 1.37
C TYR A 196 8.10 18.39 1.72
N TYR A 197 6.87 18.84 1.85
CA TYR A 197 5.72 17.97 2.04
C TYR A 197 5.27 17.37 0.69
N ALA A 198 4.69 16.17 0.77
CA ALA A 198 3.94 15.57 -0.32
C ALA A 198 2.44 15.68 -0.05
N THR A 199 1.66 15.61 -1.09
CA THR A 199 0.19 15.67 -1.02
C THR A 199 -0.42 14.52 -1.80
N SER A 200 -1.36 13.81 -1.18
CA SER A 200 -2.22 12.83 -1.83
C SER A 200 -3.65 13.33 -1.87
N VAL A 201 -4.38 13.00 -2.93
CA VAL A 201 -5.81 13.23 -3.07
C VAL A 201 -6.44 11.99 -3.68
N ARG A 202 -7.53 11.48 -3.08
CA ARG A 202 -8.31 10.38 -3.61
C ARG A 202 -9.80 10.72 -3.62
N VAL A 203 -10.45 10.40 -4.73
CA VAL A 203 -11.91 10.36 -4.84
C VAL A 203 -12.31 8.93 -5.12
N MET A 204 -13.26 8.42 -4.36
CA MET A 204 -13.79 7.07 -4.50
C MET A 204 -15.31 7.12 -4.57
N GLY A 205 -15.89 6.29 -5.43
CA GLY A 205 -17.32 6.05 -5.54
C GLY A 205 -17.65 4.57 -5.41
N PHE A 206 -18.71 4.27 -4.63
CA PHE A 206 -19.25 2.93 -4.46
C PHE A 206 -20.64 2.86 -5.09
N PHE A 207 -20.82 1.93 -6.03
CA PHE A 207 -21.98 1.77 -6.86
C PHE A 207 -22.64 0.40 -6.65
N PRO A 208 -23.76 0.31 -5.93
CA PRO A 208 -24.56 -0.90 -5.92
C PRO A 208 -25.11 -1.19 -7.33
N LEU A 209 -24.77 -2.37 -7.89
CA LEU A 209 -25.20 -2.80 -9.23
C LEU A 209 -26.38 -3.79 -9.19
N GLY A 210 -27.11 -3.81 -8.09
CA GLY A 210 -28.22 -4.73 -7.86
C GLY A 210 -28.15 -5.35 -6.46
N GLU A 211 -28.86 -6.46 -6.24
CA GLU A 211 -28.94 -7.10 -4.93
C GLU A 211 -27.64 -7.84 -4.52
N ASN A 212 -26.87 -8.28 -5.50
CA ASN A 212 -25.74 -9.20 -5.28
C ASN A 212 -24.41 -8.68 -5.82
N SER A 213 -24.37 -7.46 -6.36
CA SER A 213 -23.17 -6.92 -7.01
C SER A 213 -22.88 -5.50 -6.61
N ASP A 214 -21.62 -5.22 -6.37
CA ASP A 214 -21.11 -3.90 -6.03
C ASP A 214 -19.88 -3.58 -6.89
N LEU A 215 -19.73 -2.30 -7.24
CA LEU A 215 -18.56 -1.77 -7.93
C LEU A 215 -18.03 -0.56 -7.16
N GLU A 216 -16.76 -0.61 -6.82
CA GLU A 216 -16.01 0.53 -6.31
C GLU A 216 -15.05 1.01 -7.40
N VAL A 217 -14.96 2.32 -7.59
CA VAL A 217 -14.02 2.97 -8.51
C VAL A 217 -13.33 4.10 -7.78
N GLY A 218 -12.02 4.17 -7.88
CA GLY A 218 -11.20 5.21 -7.28
C GLY A 218 -10.26 5.88 -8.26
N LEU A 219 -10.02 7.16 -8.03
CA LEU A 219 -9.00 7.96 -8.71
C LEU A 219 -8.13 8.65 -7.67
N SER A 220 -6.83 8.43 -7.75
CA SER A 220 -5.86 9.02 -6.81
C SER A 220 -4.79 9.81 -7.53
N GLY A 221 -4.31 10.87 -6.89
CA GLY A 221 -3.14 11.65 -7.29
C GLY A 221 -2.19 11.81 -6.11
N TYR A 222 -0.87 11.68 -6.35
CA TYR A 222 0.17 11.87 -5.33
C TYR A 222 1.31 12.66 -5.92
N THR A 223 1.74 13.72 -5.24
CA THR A 223 2.78 14.62 -5.73
C THR A 223 3.65 15.17 -4.61
N GLY A 224 4.90 15.42 -4.93
CA GLY A 224 5.88 15.99 -4.01
C GLY A 224 7.21 16.25 -4.68
N ILE A 225 8.26 16.33 -3.86
CA ILE A 225 9.65 16.47 -4.31
C ILE A 225 10.42 15.27 -3.81
N HIS A 226 10.97 14.47 -4.73
CA HIS A 226 11.75 13.28 -4.39
C HIS A 226 13.25 13.56 -4.22
N ASP A 227 13.78 14.58 -4.91
CA ASP A 227 15.14 15.06 -4.71
C ASP A 227 15.12 16.52 -4.19
N PRO A 228 15.40 16.75 -2.89
CA PRO A 228 15.39 18.08 -2.30
C PRO A 228 16.53 18.98 -2.79
N TYR A 229 17.67 18.42 -3.24
CA TYR A 229 18.82 19.17 -3.72
C TYR A 229 18.54 19.80 -5.08
N ASN A 230 18.05 18.98 -6.02
CA ASN A 230 17.72 19.41 -7.37
C ASN A 230 16.27 19.91 -7.50
N ARG A 231 15.47 19.81 -6.43
CA ARG A 231 14.03 20.12 -6.42
C ARG A 231 13.28 19.37 -7.52
N GLU A 232 13.58 18.09 -7.67
CA GLU A 232 12.95 17.22 -8.66
C GLU A 232 11.58 16.78 -8.17
N ARG A 233 10.57 16.98 -9.00
CA ARG A 233 9.18 16.69 -8.69
C ARG A 233 8.79 15.32 -9.21
N PHE A 234 7.81 14.74 -8.55
CA PHE A 234 7.09 13.58 -9.04
C PHE A 234 5.59 13.83 -9.04
N TRP A 235 4.91 13.12 -9.90
CA TRP A 235 3.47 13.09 -10.02
C TRP A 235 3.03 11.67 -10.32
N TYR A 236 2.30 11.07 -9.40
CA TYR A 236 1.68 9.75 -9.57
C TYR A 236 0.18 9.90 -9.72
N THR A 237 -0.42 9.16 -10.63
CA THR A 237 -1.86 9.00 -10.78
C THR A 237 -2.22 7.53 -10.73
N ASN A 238 -3.34 7.19 -10.11
CA ASN A 238 -3.81 5.81 -10.01
C ASN A 238 -5.31 5.78 -10.31
N LEU A 239 -5.71 4.85 -11.15
CA LEU A 239 -7.10 4.47 -11.38
C LEU A 239 -7.28 3.05 -10.88
N ASP A 240 -8.22 2.84 -9.97
CA ASP A 240 -8.51 1.54 -9.39
C ASP A 240 -10.00 1.20 -9.48
N PHE A 241 -10.28 -0.09 -9.47
CA PHE A 241 -11.62 -0.59 -9.33
C PHE A 241 -11.65 -1.91 -8.56
N LYS A 242 -12.80 -2.18 -7.91
CA LYS A 242 -13.12 -3.47 -7.30
C LYS A 242 -14.57 -3.80 -7.59
N TYR A 243 -14.78 -4.88 -8.33
CA TYR A 243 -16.09 -5.47 -8.53
C TYR A 243 -16.25 -6.67 -7.62
N LYS A 244 -17.38 -6.76 -6.92
CA LYS A 244 -17.71 -7.88 -6.04
C LYS A 244 -19.09 -8.40 -6.38
N TYR A 245 -19.20 -9.72 -6.53
CA TYR A 245 -20.45 -10.43 -6.79
C TYR A 245 -20.64 -11.52 -5.75
N ARG A 246 -21.78 -11.52 -5.06
CA ARG A 246 -22.16 -12.48 -4.03
C ARG A 246 -23.56 -13.01 -4.31
N PRO A 247 -23.69 -14.10 -5.09
CA PRO A 247 -24.99 -14.69 -5.39
C PRO A 247 -25.67 -15.31 -4.16
N ASP A 248 -24.88 -15.71 -3.16
CA ASP A 248 -25.33 -16.33 -1.92
C ASP A 248 -24.33 -16.07 -0.77
N ALA A 249 -24.62 -16.62 0.41
CA ALA A 249 -23.78 -16.47 1.61
C ALA A 249 -22.47 -17.30 1.57
N TYR A 250 -22.27 -18.17 0.59
CA TYR A 250 -21.17 -19.15 0.55
C TYR A 250 -20.22 -18.92 -0.62
N THR A 251 -20.62 -18.05 -1.56
CA THR A 251 -19.93 -17.87 -2.83
C THR A 251 -19.67 -16.37 -3.06
N SER A 252 -18.47 -16.03 -3.49
CA SER A 252 -18.16 -14.67 -3.94
C SER A 252 -17.16 -14.67 -5.09
N LEU A 253 -17.29 -13.68 -5.98
CA LEU A 253 -16.31 -13.36 -6.99
C LEU A 253 -15.85 -11.92 -6.76
N VAL A 254 -14.54 -11.74 -6.66
CA VAL A 254 -13.91 -10.42 -6.63
C VAL A 254 -13.06 -10.26 -7.88
N VAL A 255 -13.23 -9.15 -8.59
CA VAL A 255 -12.33 -8.71 -9.65
C VAL A 255 -11.82 -7.33 -9.28
N GLN A 256 -10.51 -7.19 -9.16
CA GLN A 256 -9.88 -5.92 -8.76
C GLN A 256 -8.65 -5.64 -9.62
N GLY A 257 -8.46 -4.38 -9.96
CA GLY A 257 -7.28 -3.95 -10.68
C GLY A 257 -6.95 -2.49 -10.40
N GLU A 258 -5.70 -2.16 -10.65
CA GLU A 258 -5.17 -0.80 -10.57
C GLU A 258 -4.26 -0.54 -11.77
N TYR A 259 -4.33 0.68 -12.28
CA TYR A 259 -3.39 1.24 -13.23
C TYR A 259 -2.75 2.48 -12.63
N LEU A 260 -1.43 2.48 -12.56
CA LEU A 260 -0.61 3.54 -12.02
C LEU A 260 0.24 4.16 -13.14
N HIS A 261 0.28 5.49 -13.19
CA HIS A 261 1.18 6.25 -14.06
C HIS A 261 1.99 7.22 -13.21
N ASN A 262 3.30 7.20 -13.40
CA ASN A 262 4.25 8.10 -12.78
C ASN A 262 4.86 9.03 -13.82
N THR A 263 4.99 10.31 -13.48
CA THR A 263 5.84 11.27 -14.21
C THR A 263 6.75 11.92 -13.18
N ARG A 264 8.06 11.88 -13.41
CA ARG A 264 9.02 12.51 -12.51
C ARG A 264 10.10 13.27 -13.27
N ASP A 265 10.60 14.32 -12.66
CA ASP A 265 11.81 14.99 -13.10
C ASP A 265 13.03 14.18 -12.65
N ALA A 266 14.06 14.11 -13.46
CA ALA A 266 15.32 13.47 -13.13
C ALA A 266 16.50 14.20 -13.82
N SER A 267 17.57 14.45 -13.09
CA SER A 267 18.83 14.98 -13.58
C SER A 267 19.87 13.90 -13.83
N GLN A 268 19.61 12.67 -13.38
CA GLN A 268 20.49 11.51 -13.50
C GLN A 268 19.71 10.23 -13.73
N ASP A 269 20.37 9.22 -14.30
CA ASP A 269 19.82 7.88 -14.48
C ASP A 269 19.90 7.06 -13.17
N ARG A 270 19.50 5.77 -13.24
CA ARG A 270 19.52 4.84 -12.11
C ARG A 270 20.93 4.62 -11.54
N ASP A 271 21.96 4.68 -12.40
CA ASP A 271 23.35 4.45 -12.02
C ASP A 271 24.06 5.75 -11.59
N LEU A 272 23.26 6.80 -11.31
CA LEU A 272 23.71 8.13 -10.89
C LEU A 272 24.53 8.88 -11.96
N ASN A 273 24.45 8.47 -13.24
CA ASN A 273 25.07 9.23 -14.31
C ASN A 273 24.22 10.45 -14.65
N PRO A 274 24.80 11.64 -14.68
CA PRO A 274 24.04 12.85 -15.00
C PRO A 274 23.56 12.84 -16.45
N PHE A 275 22.33 13.28 -16.66
CA PHE A 275 21.85 13.57 -18.01
C PHE A 275 22.56 14.84 -18.51
N VAL A 276 23.14 14.75 -19.70
CA VAL A 276 23.82 15.88 -20.36
C VAL A 276 23.28 16.06 -21.77
N ASP A 277 23.39 17.28 -22.27
CA ASP A 277 23.11 17.58 -23.68
C ASP A 277 24.31 17.27 -24.60
N ALA A 278 24.20 17.61 -25.90
CA ALA A 278 25.25 17.39 -26.87
C ALA A 278 26.55 18.18 -26.58
N ASN A 279 26.49 19.21 -25.75
CA ASN A 279 27.63 20.03 -25.35
C ASN A 279 28.24 19.57 -24.01
N GLY A 280 27.63 18.61 -23.34
CA GLY A 280 28.01 18.14 -22.00
C GLY A 280 27.41 18.91 -20.83
N ASP A 281 26.45 19.80 -21.11
CA ASP A 281 25.78 20.58 -20.03
C ASP A 281 24.70 19.73 -19.35
N PRO A 282 24.59 19.83 -17.99
CA PRO A 282 23.60 19.08 -17.24
C PRO A 282 22.16 19.36 -17.70
N GLN A 283 21.39 18.32 -17.86
CA GLN A 283 19.98 18.38 -18.26
C GLN A 283 19.06 17.74 -17.26
N ARG A 284 17.85 18.31 -17.10
CA ARG A 284 16.72 17.65 -16.45
C ARG A 284 15.82 17.03 -17.50
N ARG A 285 15.41 15.79 -17.29
CA ARG A 285 14.45 15.07 -18.13
C ARG A 285 13.20 14.74 -17.36
N SER A 286 12.09 14.66 -18.05
CA SER A 286 10.86 14.10 -17.50
C SER A 286 10.78 12.62 -17.90
N ILE A 287 10.65 11.73 -16.91
CA ILE A 287 10.55 10.28 -17.09
C ILE A 287 9.11 9.89 -16.78
N GLY A 288 8.43 9.30 -17.78
CA GLY A 288 7.09 8.75 -17.62
C GLY A 288 7.15 7.22 -17.62
N THR A 289 6.54 6.59 -16.62
CA THR A 289 6.49 5.12 -16.46
C THR A 289 5.15 4.69 -15.90
N SER A 290 4.76 3.45 -16.13
CA SER A 290 3.46 2.93 -15.73
C SER A 290 3.55 1.52 -15.17
N GLY A 291 2.53 1.13 -14.42
CA GLY A 291 2.36 -0.22 -13.97
C GLY A 291 0.89 -0.53 -13.72
N MET A 292 0.54 -1.81 -13.74
CA MET A 292 -0.80 -2.27 -13.45
C MET A 292 -0.80 -3.69 -12.92
N TYR A 293 -1.86 -4.01 -12.19
CA TYR A 293 -2.25 -5.38 -11.92
C TYR A 293 -3.76 -5.56 -12.11
N LEU A 294 -4.14 -6.80 -12.36
CA LEU A 294 -5.53 -7.24 -12.40
C LEU A 294 -5.62 -8.64 -11.81
N PHE A 295 -6.52 -8.88 -10.87
CA PHE A 295 -6.79 -10.21 -10.38
C PHE A 295 -8.29 -10.53 -10.33
N ALA A 296 -8.58 -11.80 -10.36
CA ALA A 296 -9.88 -12.36 -10.04
C ALA A 296 -9.72 -13.46 -8.99
N ASP A 297 -10.58 -13.43 -7.97
CA ASP A 297 -10.65 -14.42 -6.89
C ASP A 297 -12.08 -14.92 -6.76
N TYR A 298 -12.25 -16.24 -6.86
CA TYR A 298 -13.52 -16.93 -6.71
C TYR A 298 -13.52 -17.77 -5.44
N GLN A 299 -14.29 -17.35 -4.46
CA GLN A 299 -14.48 -18.06 -3.20
C GLN A 299 -15.73 -18.95 -3.28
N PHE A 300 -15.62 -20.18 -2.79
CA PHE A 300 -16.74 -21.14 -2.73
C PHE A 300 -16.73 -21.90 -1.41
N MET A 301 -17.94 -22.28 -0.98
CA MET A 301 -18.18 -22.94 0.32
C MET A 301 -17.65 -22.18 1.53
N LYS A 302 -17.30 -20.88 1.39
CA LYS A 302 -16.57 -20.04 2.36
C LYS A 302 -15.16 -20.52 2.72
N LEU A 303 -14.82 -21.78 2.42
CA LEU A 303 -13.58 -22.45 2.84
C LEU A 303 -12.48 -22.36 1.80
N TYR A 304 -12.83 -22.22 0.54
CA TYR A 304 -11.88 -22.31 -0.56
C TYR A 304 -11.94 -21.08 -1.44
N SER A 305 -10.79 -20.64 -1.92
CA SER A 305 -10.70 -19.67 -3.00
C SER A 305 -9.75 -20.15 -4.10
N VAL A 306 -10.00 -19.72 -5.32
CA VAL A 306 -9.12 -19.92 -6.46
C VAL A 306 -9.11 -18.68 -7.31
N GLY A 307 -7.93 -18.26 -7.72
CA GLY A 307 -7.81 -17.03 -8.49
C GLY A 307 -6.57 -16.98 -9.37
N ALA A 308 -6.54 -15.91 -10.15
CA ALA A 308 -5.41 -15.60 -11.01
C ALA A 308 -5.13 -14.10 -10.95
N ARG A 309 -3.85 -13.73 -11.11
CA ARG A 309 -3.39 -12.34 -11.21
C ARG A 309 -2.48 -12.18 -12.42
N PHE A 310 -2.62 -11.06 -13.09
CA PHE A 310 -1.72 -10.56 -14.11
C PHE A 310 -1.09 -9.26 -13.62
N ASP A 311 0.21 -9.10 -13.83
CA ASP A 311 1.00 -7.94 -13.50
C ASP A 311 1.77 -7.46 -14.72
N TRP A 312 1.85 -6.14 -14.90
CA TRP A 312 2.76 -5.50 -15.84
C TRP A 312 3.27 -4.20 -15.24
N THR A 313 4.57 -3.93 -15.37
CA THR A 313 5.16 -2.72 -14.81
C THR A 313 6.44 -2.35 -15.52
N GLU A 314 6.67 -1.05 -15.62
CA GLU A 314 7.97 -0.44 -15.90
C GLU A 314 8.68 -0.12 -14.58
N SER A 315 9.98 0.13 -14.66
CA SER A 315 10.72 0.68 -13.51
C SER A 315 10.39 2.16 -13.32
N PRO A 316 10.32 2.68 -12.08
CA PRO A 316 10.21 4.11 -11.86
C PRO A 316 11.31 4.95 -12.49
N TYR A 317 12.43 4.32 -12.85
CA TYR A 317 13.60 4.97 -13.43
C TYR A 317 13.63 4.99 -14.96
N SER A 318 13.03 3.98 -15.59
CA SER A 318 13.15 3.78 -17.04
C SER A 318 12.04 2.92 -17.59
N ALA A 319 11.41 3.35 -18.67
CA ALA A 319 10.44 2.55 -19.40
C ALA A 319 11.07 1.38 -20.18
N GLU A 320 12.40 1.30 -20.26
CA GLU A 320 13.11 0.18 -20.88
C GLU A 320 13.28 -1.02 -19.95
N ASP A 321 13.22 -0.80 -18.63
CA ASP A 321 13.19 -1.84 -17.60
C ASP A 321 11.74 -2.22 -17.30
N ARG A 322 11.33 -3.40 -17.75
CA ARG A 322 9.95 -3.88 -17.63
C ARG A 322 9.88 -5.21 -16.93
N ALA A 323 8.76 -5.45 -16.25
CA ALA A 323 8.42 -6.78 -15.76
C ALA A 323 6.97 -7.12 -16.07
N GLN A 324 6.74 -8.40 -16.35
CA GLN A 324 5.43 -8.99 -16.53
C GLN A 324 5.31 -10.20 -15.62
N GLY A 325 4.19 -10.34 -14.95
CA GLY A 325 3.93 -11.45 -14.06
C GLY A 325 2.56 -12.07 -14.30
N ALA A 326 2.46 -13.36 -14.02
CA ALA A 326 1.21 -14.08 -13.93
C ALA A 326 1.26 -14.98 -12.70
N ALA A 327 0.22 -14.96 -11.88
CA ALA A 327 0.10 -15.83 -10.71
C ALA A 327 -1.22 -16.59 -10.75
N LEU A 328 -1.17 -17.85 -10.30
CA LEU A 328 -2.34 -18.67 -9.98
C LEU A 328 -2.28 -18.97 -8.49
N PHE A 329 -3.38 -18.78 -7.78
CA PHE A 329 -3.42 -18.99 -6.35
C PHE A 329 -4.66 -19.77 -5.92
N PHE A 330 -4.48 -20.50 -4.84
CA PHE A 330 -5.52 -21.29 -4.18
C PHE A 330 -5.44 -21.03 -2.68
N GLY A 331 -6.59 -20.75 -2.06
CA GLY A 331 -6.73 -20.55 -0.62
C GLY A 331 -7.60 -21.62 0.02
N TYR A 332 -7.21 -22.04 1.23
CA TYR A 332 -8.02 -22.89 2.11
C TYR A 332 -8.12 -22.25 3.48
N TYR A 333 -9.33 -21.94 3.93
CA TYR A 333 -9.63 -21.19 5.15
C TYR A 333 -10.52 -22.05 6.07
N PRO A 334 -9.94 -23.07 6.77
CA PRO A 334 -10.71 -23.97 7.62
C PRO A 334 -11.41 -23.29 8.78
N VAL A 335 -10.87 -22.16 9.24
CA VAL A 335 -11.45 -21.28 10.25
C VAL A 335 -11.39 -19.87 9.71
N GLU A 336 -12.56 -19.31 9.38
CA GLU A 336 -12.70 -17.98 8.80
C GLU A 336 -11.93 -16.95 9.64
N GLU A 337 -11.12 -16.11 8.99
CA GLU A 337 -10.26 -15.06 9.59
C GLU A 337 -9.20 -15.54 10.61
N THR A 338 -9.15 -16.83 10.95
CA THR A 338 -8.22 -17.33 11.99
C THR A 338 -7.08 -18.15 11.42
N LEU A 339 -7.35 -19.00 10.43
CA LEU A 339 -6.34 -19.89 9.83
C LEU A 339 -6.51 -19.88 8.32
N GLY A 340 -5.46 -19.53 7.60
CA GLY A 340 -5.39 -19.56 6.14
C GLY A 340 -4.16 -20.32 5.65
N LEU A 341 -4.37 -21.20 4.67
CA LEU A 341 -3.32 -21.83 3.88
C LEU A 341 -3.47 -21.36 2.44
N ARG A 342 -2.41 -20.81 1.85
CA ARG A 342 -2.42 -20.33 0.46
C ARG A 342 -1.29 -20.98 -0.31
N LEU A 343 -1.61 -21.46 -1.50
CA LEU A 343 -0.65 -21.96 -2.48
C LEU A 343 -0.64 -21.03 -3.68
N GLU A 344 0.52 -20.54 -4.06
CA GLU A 344 0.68 -19.68 -5.22
C GLU A 344 1.77 -20.21 -6.16
N TYR A 345 1.48 -20.20 -7.44
CA TYR A 345 2.48 -20.32 -8.51
C TYR A 345 2.55 -18.99 -9.23
N GLN A 346 3.75 -18.41 -9.30
CA GLN A 346 4.02 -17.15 -9.98
C GLN A 346 5.09 -17.34 -11.05
N HIS A 347 4.85 -16.77 -12.23
CA HIS A 347 5.84 -16.58 -13.29
C HIS A 347 6.10 -15.10 -13.47
N VAL A 348 7.37 -14.68 -13.39
CA VAL A 348 7.82 -13.30 -13.64
C VAL A 348 8.85 -13.29 -14.74
N LYS A 349 8.65 -12.44 -15.76
CA LYS A 349 9.60 -12.11 -16.79
C LYS A 349 10.05 -10.66 -16.63
N THR A 350 11.36 -10.45 -16.46
CA THR A 350 11.97 -9.11 -16.37
C THR A 350 12.82 -8.88 -17.63
N GLU A 351 12.60 -7.74 -18.26
CA GLU A 351 13.33 -7.25 -19.43
C GLU A 351 14.15 -6.02 -19.01
N LEU A 352 15.46 -6.17 -19.06
CA LEU A 352 16.45 -5.11 -18.83
C LEU A 352 17.15 -4.78 -20.13
N PRO A 353 17.75 -3.58 -20.30
CA PRO A 353 18.59 -3.29 -21.44
C PRO A 353 19.67 -4.35 -21.63
N GLY A 354 19.58 -5.13 -22.74
CA GLY A 354 20.51 -6.19 -23.06
C GLY A 354 20.34 -7.54 -22.33
N ALA A 355 19.35 -7.71 -21.48
CA ALA A 355 19.12 -8.95 -20.76
C ALA A 355 17.62 -9.22 -20.56
N THR A 356 17.25 -10.50 -20.59
CA THR A 356 15.92 -10.96 -20.21
C THR A 356 16.06 -12.11 -19.23
N GLN A 357 15.34 -12.02 -18.11
CA GLN A 357 15.28 -13.05 -17.09
C GLN A 357 13.84 -13.49 -16.88
N SER A 358 13.62 -14.75 -16.58
CA SER A 358 12.31 -15.24 -16.12
C SER A 358 12.51 -16.14 -14.92
N VAL A 359 11.60 -16.08 -13.98
CA VAL A 359 11.62 -16.88 -12.75
C VAL A 359 10.24 -17.46 -12.53
N ASN A 360 10.18 -18.74 -12.19
CA ASN A 360 8.99 -19.40 -11.70
C ASN A 360 9.15 -19.64 -10.21
N THR A 361 8.14 -19.27 -9.44
CA THR A 361 8.13 -19.40 -7.98
C THR A 361 6.90 -20.17 -7.54
N ILE A 362 7.07 -21.12 -6.61
CA ILE A 362 5.97 -21.81 -5.94
C ILE A 362 6.08 -21.47 -4.46
N THR A 363 5.01 -20.96 -3.89
CA THR A 363 4.96 -20.54 -2.48
C THR A 363 3.75 -21.17 -1.80
N LEU A 364 3.99 -21.84 -0.67
CA LEU A 364 2.96 -22.21 0.29
C LEU A 364 3.06 -21.26 1.49
N GLN A 365 1.98 -20.56 1.79
CA GLN A 365 1.86 -19.68 2.94
C GLN A 365 0.94 -20.31 3.98
N ALA A 366 1.34 -20.24 5.24
CA ALA A 366 0.48 -20.51 6.38
C ALA A 366 0.39 -19.25 7.24
N LEU A 367 -0.80 -18.75 7.47
CA LEU A 367 -1.06 -17.61 8.34
C LEU A 367 -2.14 -17.96 9.36
N PHE A 368 -2.03 -17.41 10.55
CA PHE A 368 -3.09 -17.51 11.55
C PHE A 368 -3.19 -16.22 12.36
N SER A 369 -4.39 -15.93 12.85
CA SER A 369 -4.67 -14.74 13.66
C SER A 369 -5.01 -15.14 15.10
N LEU A 370 -4.39 -14.46 16.04
CA LEU A 370 -4.67 -14.52 17.47
C LEU A 370 -5.30 -13.21 17.89
N GLY A 371 -6.47 -13.26 18.51
CA GLY A 371 -7.22 -12.10 18.97
C GLY A 371 -8.19 -11.54 17.92
N PRO A 372 -8.93 -10.47 18.29
CA PRO A 372 -9.90 -9.86 17.39
C PRO A 372 -9.20 -9.17 16.21
N HIS A 373 -9.46 -9.67 15.02
CA HIS A 373 -8.89 -9.14 13.80
C HIS A 373 -9.62 -7.86 13.35
N LYS A 374 -8.87 -6.88 12.84
CA LYS A 374 -9.46 -5.68 12.23
C LYS A 374 -10.21 -6.07 10.96
N ALA A 375 -11.46 -5.63 10.82
CA ALA A 375 -12.20 -5.82 9.57
C ALA A 375 -11.42 -5.21 8.39
N HIS A 376 -11.24 -6.01 7.35
CA HIS A 376 -10.60 -5.51 6.12
C HIS A 376 -11.50 -4.48 5.43
N PRO A 377 -10.94 -3.44 4.80
CA PRO A 377 -11.72 -2.53 3.97
C PRO A 377 -12.40 -3.33 2.85
N PHE A 378 -13.66 -2.99 2.60
CA PHE A 378 -14.51 -3.63 1.58
C PHE A 378 -13.84 -3.69 0.22
#